data_0eb0fc765f8a08fb2533c08c99704bec
#
_entry.id   0eb0fc765f8a08fb2533c08c99704bec
#
_cell.length_a   1.000
_cell.length_b   1.000
_cell.length_c   1.000
_cell.angle_alpha   90.00
_cell.angle_beta   90.00
_cell.angle_gamma   90.00
#
_symmetry.space_group_name_H-M   'P 1'
#
loop_
_entity.id
_entity.type
_entity.pdbx_description
1 polymer ?
#
loop_
_entity_poly.entity_id
_entity_poly.type
_entity_poly.pdbx_seq_one_letter_code
_entity_poly.pdbx_strand_id
1 'polypeptide(L)'
;MNIKHVEHVGIAMPSEEESLQLGRLLFGREPDTVEEVSSQKVKTYVYRVGQTKIEFLVPTSEDSTIVKFLSDRGQGLHHLAFAVDSVEEAIRELKEKGVRMIDESPREGVEGTRIAFMHPKSTGRVLVELVEGE
;
A
#
# COMPACT_ATOMS: atom_id res chain seq x y z
N MET A 1 -16.46 11.61 3.64
CA MET A 1 -15.44 10.55 3.81
C MET A 1 -14.89 10.61 5.22
N ASN A 2 -14.83 9.47 5.85
CA ASN A 2 -14.32 9.40 7.21
C ASN A 2 -13.05 8.56 7.23
N ILE A 3 -11.92 9.19 7.56
CA ILE A 3 -10.65 8.48 7.71
C ILE A 3 -10.53 8.02 9.15
N LYS A 4 -10.47 6.71 9.35
CA LYS A 4 -10.49 6.11 10.68
C LYS A 4 -9.09 6.06 11.31
N HIS A 5 -8.09 5.68 10.51
CA HIS A 5 -6.69 5.61 10.96
C HIS A 5 -5.81 5.33 9.76
N VAL A 6 -4.49 5.39 9.97
CA VAL A 6 -3.54 4.93 8.96
C VAL A 6 -3.59 3.40 8.96
N GLU A 7 -4.05 2.82 7.86
CA GLU A 7 -4.23 1.38 7.77
C GLU A 7 -2.88 0.68 7.56
N HIS A 8 -2.08 1.18 6.60
CA HIS A 8 -0.73 0.66 6.44
C HIS A 8 0.18 1.66 5.75
N VAL A 9 1.48 1.39 5.87
CA VAL A 9 2.54 2.13 5.20
C VAL A 9 3.27 1.12 4.31
N GLY A 10 3.32 1.38 3.01
CA GLY A 10 4.00 0.51 2.06
C GLY A 10 5.42 1.00 1.80
N ILE A 11 6.38 0.11 1.94
CA ILE A 11 7.79 0.41 1.74
C ILE A 11 8.34 -0.53 0.67
N ALA A 12 8.87 0.03 -0.42
CA ALA A 12 9.45 -0.76 -1.50
C ALA A 12 10.82 -1.26 -1.09
N MET A 13 11.04 -2.58 -1.20
CA MET A 13 12.28 -3.24 -0.83
C MET A 13 12.79 -4.07 -1.99
N PRO A 14 14.11 -4.16 -2.17
CA PRO A 14 14.66 -4.89 -3.32
C PRO A 14 14.58 -6.41 -3.19
N SER A 15 14.52 -6.95 -1.96
CA SER A 15 14.55 -8.40 -1.78
C SER A 15 13.89 -8.81 -0.48
N GLU A 16 13.53 -10.10 -0.42
CA GLU A 16 13.06 -10.73 0.82
C GLU A 16 14.11 -10.62 1.92
N GLU A 17 15.36 -10.90 1.58
CA GLU A 17 16.43 -10.90 2.58
C GLU A 17 16.56 -9.56 3.27
N GLU A 18 16.59 -8.46 2.51
CA GLU A 18 16.69 -7.13 3.09
C GLU A 18 15.45 -6.76 3.88
N SER A 19 14.28 -7.20 3.43
CA SER A 19 13.03 -6.96 4.14
C SER A 19 13.04 -7.65 5.50
N LEU A 20 13.45 -8.92 5.55
CA LEU A 20 13.49 -9.66 6.80
C LEU A 20 14.55 -9.11 7.76
N GLN A 21 15.69 -8.67 7.23
CA GLN A 21 16.74 -8.06 8.05
C GLN A 21 16.23 -6.77 8.71
N LEU A 22 15.58 -5.91 7.93
CA LEU A 22 15.06 -4.66 8.47
C LEU A 22 13.95 -4.92 9.48
N GLY A 23 13.09 -5.90 9.20
CA GLY A 23 12.02 -6.27 10.12
C GLY A 23 12.57 -6.76 11.46
N ARG A 24 13.62 -7.58 11.43
CA ARG A 24 14.24 -8.07 12.66
C ARG A 24 14.89 -6.92 13.43
N LEU A 25 15.50 -5.99 12.73
CA LEU A 25 16.14 -4.83 13.35
C LEU A 25 15.12 -3.92 14.03
N LEU A 26 14.03 -3.60 13.34
CA LEU A 26 13.03 -2.65 13.85
C LEU A 26 12.04 -3.28 14.84
N PHE A 27 11.57 -4.49 14.53
CA PHE A 27 10.48 -5.09 15.28
C PHE A 27 10.90 -6.29 16.14
N GLY A 28 12.11 -6.80 15.92
CA GLY A 28 12.64 -7.91 16.69
C GLY A 28 11.92 -9.22 16.45
N ARG A 29 11.27 -9.38 15.29
CA ARG A 29 10.48 -10.57 15.00
C ARG A 29 10.34 -10.77 13.49
N GLU A 30 9.79 -11.93 13.12
CA GLU A 30 9.45 -12.24 11.74
C GLU A 30 8.12 -11.58 11.37
N PRO A 31 7.78 -11.49 10.08
CA PRO A 31 6.50 -10.89 9.67
C PRO A 31 5.32 -11.63 10.28
N ASP A 32 4.27 -10.88 10.61
CA ASP A 32 3.03 -11.47 11.08
C ASP A 32 2.30 -12.21 9.97
N THR A 33 2.42 -11.69 8.74
CA THR A 33 1.81 -12.29 7.55
C THR A 33 2.71 -12.06 6.36
N VAL A 34 2.71 -13.02 5.42
CA VAL A 34 3.37 -12.87 4.12
C VAL A 34 2.35 -13.24 3.07
N GLU A 35 2.13 -12.34 2.11
CA GLU A 35 1.14 -12.59 1.08
C GLU A 35 1.68 -12.20 -0.29
N GLU A 36 1.43 -13.04 -1.30
CA GLU A 36 1.77 -12.73 -2.67
C GLU A 36 0.53 -12.21 -3.38
N VAL A 37 0.63 -10.99 -3.93
CA VAL A 37 -0.46 -10.40 -4.71
C VAL A 37 -0.07 -10.55 -6.17
N SER A 38 -0.50 -11.64 -6.78
CA SER A 38 -0.10 -12.02 -8.14
C SER A 38 -0.46 -10.97 -9.18
N SER A 39 -1.64 -10.35 -9.04
CA SER A 39 -2.09 -9.33 -9.99
C SER A 39 -1.19 -8.10 -10.01
N GLN A 40 -0.50 -7.82 -8.92
CA GLN A 40 0.42 -6.70 -8.80
C GLN A 40 1.89 -7.12 -8.88
N LYS A 41 2.13 -8.43 -8.94
CA LYS A 41 3.48 -9.01 -9.02
C LYS A 41 4.35 -8.56 -7.86
N VAL A 42 3.78 -8.67 -6.67
CA VAL A 42 4.38 -8.21 -5.42
C VAL A 42 4.19 -9.26 -4.34
N LYS A 43 5.24 -9.45 -3.54
CA LYS A 43 5.14 -10.24 -2.31
C LYS A 43 5.24 -9.26 -1.16
N THR A 44 4.29 -9.33 -0.25
CA THR A 44 4.14 -8.36 0.83
C THR A 44 4.43 -9.00 2.17
N TYR A 45 5.34 -8.40 2.93
CA TYR A 45 5.74 -8.85 4.26
C TYR A 45 5.17 -7.88 5.26
N VAL A 46 4.23 -8.34 6.09
CA VAL A 46 3.38 -7.48 6.91
C VAL A 46 3.77 -7.59 8.39
N TYR A 47 4.00 -6.44 9.02
CA TYR A 47 4.26 -6.33 10.45
C TYR A 47 3.19 -5.43 11.07
N ARG A 48 2.45 -5.94 12.04
CA ARG A 48 1.41 -5.15 12.71
C ARG A 48 2.02 -4.34 13.83
N VAL A 49 1.70 -3.03 13.83
CA VAL A 49 2.17 -2.10 14.85
C VAL A 49 0.94 -1.32 15.31
N GLY A 50 0.30 -1.77 16.40
CA GLY A 50 -0.97 -1.20 16.82
C GLY A 50 -2.05 -1.46 15.77
N GLN A 51 -2.73 -0.42 15.34
CA GLN A 51 -3.75 -0.51 14.31
C GLN A 51 -3.17 -0.38 12.90
N THR A 52 -1.90 -0.02 12.80
CA THR A 52 -1.24 0.22 11.53
C THR A 52 -0.39 -0.98 11.16
N LYS A 53 -0.31 -1.30 9.86
CA LYS A 53 0.60 -2.33 9.37
C LYS A 53 1.74 -1.66 8.63
N ILE A 54 2.94 -2.18 8.81
CA ILE A 54 4.09 -1.81 8.00
C ILE A 54 4.27 -2.94 6.99
N GLU A 55 4.26 -2.62 5.71
CA GLU A 55 4.31 -3.62 4.66
C GLU A 55 5.54 -3.40 3.80
N PHE A 56 6.41 -4.41 3.75
CA PHE A 56 7.55 -4.39 2.84
C PHE A 56 7.10 -5.05 1.54
N LEU A 57 7.27 -4.32 0.44
CA LEU A 57 6.81 -4.73 -0.89
C LEU A 57 8.00 -5.16 -1.71
N VAL A 58 8.04 -6.45 -2.08
CA VAL A 58 9.14 -7.02 -2.86
C VAL A 58 8.58 -7.45 -4.21
N PRO A 59 9.19 -7.01 -5.33
CA PRO A 59 8.69 -7.40 -6.65
C PRO A 59 8.93 -8.88 -6.90
N THR A 60 7.96 -9.54 -7.55
CA THR A 60 8.07 -10.95 -7.91
C THR A 60 8.42 -11.17 -9.37
N SER A 61 8.43 -10.10 -10.17
CA SER A 61 8.85 -10.18 -11.57
C SER A 61 9.34 -8.81 -12.04
N GLU A 62 10.06 -8.81 -13.15
CA GLU A 62 10.68 -7.57 -13.67
C GLU A 62 9.68 -6.53 -14.13
N ASP A 63 8.46 -6.93 -14.47
CA ASP A 63 7.44 -5.99 -14.92
C ASP A 63 6.52 -5.51 -13.78
N SER A 64 6.89 -5.76 -12.53
CA SER A 64 6.19 -5.20 -11.37
C SER A 64 6.41 -3.69 -11.31
N THR A 65 5.37 -2.94 -10.90
CA THR A 65 5.49 -1.50 -10.72
C THR A 65 6.51 -1.16 -9.63
N ILE A 66 6.76 -2.09 -8.70
CA ILE A 66 7.77 -1.89 -7.65
C ILE A 66 9.17 -1.87 -8.23
N VAL A 67 9.44 -2.66 -9.29
CA VAL A 67 10.74 -2.63 -9.96
C VAL A 67 11.01 -1.23 -10.52
N LYS A 68 10.01 -0.65 -11.18
CA LYS A 68 10.17 0.70 -11.72
C LYS A 68 10.40 1.72 -10.61
N PHE A 69 9.65 1.61 -9.53
CA PHE A 69 9.82 2.50 -8.39
C PHE A 69 11.24 2.40 -7.82
N LEU A 70 11.72 1.18 -7.63
CA LEU A 70 13.07 0.97 -7.10
C LEU A 70 14.14 1.52 -8.02
N SER A 71 13.94 1.38 -9.34
CA SER A 71 14.87 1.90 -10.33
C SER A 71 14.90 3.43 -10.35
N ASP A 72 13.73 4.05 -10.22
CA ASP A 72 13.60 5.51 -10.31
C ASP A 72 13.96 6.22 -9.01
N ARG A 73 13.62 5.62 -7.87
CA ARG A 73 13.72 6.28 -6.56
C ARG A 73 14.53 5.53 -5.51
N GLY A 74 14.87 4.26 -5.78
CA GLY A 74 15.50 3.41 -4.78
C GLY A 74 14.50 2.88 -3.78
N GLN A 75 14.98 2.12 -2.80
CA GLN A 75 14.12 1.59 -1.74
C GLN A 75 13.62 2.72 -0.85
N GLY A 76 12.42 2.57 -0.31
CA GLY A 76 11.84 3.57 0.57
C GLY A 76 10.34 3.59 0.53
N LEU A 77 9.76 4.64 1.09
CA LEU A 77 8.31 4.79 1.18
C LEU A 77 7.68 4.78 -0.22
N HIS A 78 6.71 3.88 -0.39
CA HIS A 78 5.99 3.75 -1.65
C HIS A 78 4.60 4.36 -1.57
N HIS A 79 3.86 4.09 -0.50
CA HIS A 79 2.51 4.64 -0.36
C HIS A 79 2.05 4.66 1.10
N LEU A 80 1.03 5.47 1.35
CA LEU A 80 0.30 5.52 2.61
C LEU A 80 -1.14 5.08 2.35
N ALA A 81 -1.67 4.24 3.21
CA ALA A 81 -3.04 3.78 3.09
C ALA A 81 -3.86 4.24 4.30
N PHE A 82 -5.06 4.75 4.03
CA PHE A 82 -5.97 5.19 5.07
C PHE A 82 -7.22 4.33 5.07
N ALA A 83 -7.64 3.91 6.26
CA ALA A 83 -8.85 3.14 6.42
C ALA A 83 -10.06 4.07 6.33
N VAL A 84 -11.04 3.71 5.49
CA VAL A 84 -12.29 4.45 5.32
C VAL A 84 -13.46 3.51 5.48
N ASP A 85 -14.66 4.07 5.73
CA ASP A 85 -15.87 3.27 5.88
C ASP A 85 -16.31 2.64 4.56
N SER A 86 -16.20 3.38 3.47
CA SER A 86 -16.60 2.92 2.15
C SER A 86 -15.70 3.54 1.09
N VAL A 87 -14.96 2.68 0.38
CA VAL A 87 -14.08 3.13 -0.71
C VAL A 87 -14.92 3.69 -1.84
N GLU A 88 -16.07 3.07 -2.15
CA GLU A 88 -16.93 3.55 -3.22
C GLU A 88 -17.45 4.97 -2.95
N GLU A 89 -17.91 5.21 -1.73
CA GLU A 89 -18.37 6.55 -1.36
C GLU A 89 -17.23 7.56 -1.32
N ALA A 90 -16.06 7.13 -0.86
CA ALA A 90 -14.89 8.01 -0.83
C ALA A 90 -14.50 8.45 -2.24
N ILE A 91 -14.49 7.51 -3.19
CA ILE A 91 -14.18 7.83 -4.59
C ILE A 91 -15.18 8.88 -5.11
N ARG A 92 -16.46 8.64 -4.89
CA ARG A 92 -17.51 9.56 -5.37
C ARG A 92 -17.32 10.96 -4.78
N GLU A 93 -17.12 11.04 -3.47
CA GLU A 93 -16.94 12.32 -2.78
C GLU A 93 -15.69 13.06 -3.28
N LEU A 94 -14.59 12.35 -3.43
CA LEU A 94 -13.34 12.96 -3.88
C LEU A 94 -13.45 13.44 -5.32
N LYS A 95 -14.12 12.68 -6.18
CA LYS A 95 -14.32 13.11 -7.57
C LYS A 95 -15.18 14.37 -7.63
N GLU A 96 -16.19 14.48 -6.79
CA GLU A 96 -17.02 15.68 -6.72
C GLU A 96 -16.20 16.91 -6.31
N LYS A 97 -15.13 16.70 -5.54
CA LYS A 97 -14.23 17.78 -5.12
C LYS A 97 -13.11 18.05 -6.12
N GLY A 98 -13.15 17.39 -7.28
CA GLY A 98 -12.16 17.59 -8.33
C GLY A 98 -10.87 16.81 -8.14
N VAL A 99 -10.84 15.85 -7.22
CA VAL A 99 -9.66 15.03 -6.97
C VAL A 99 -9.53 13.97 -8.07
N ARG A 100 -8.34 13.83 -8.58
CA ARG A 100 -8.05 12.82 -9.60
C ARG A 100 -7.75 11.48 -8.95
N MET A 101 -8.43 10.43 -9.43
CA MET A 101 -8.24 9.07 -8.94
C MET A 101 -7.49 8.24 -9.97
N ILE A 102 -6.61 7.34 -9.51
CA ILE A 102 -6.07 6.31 -10.38
C ILE A 102 -7.16 5.26 -10.61
N ASP A 103 -7.81 4.84 -9.52
CA ASP A 103 -8.89 3.86 -9.61
C ASP A 103 -10.25 4.56 -9.57
N GLU A 104 -11.01 4.42 -10.65
CA GLU A 104 -12.35 5.02 -10.76
C GLU A 104 -13.40 4.21 -10.02
N SER A 105 -13.07 2.96 -9.68
CA SER A 105 -13.93 2.08 -8.90
C SER A 105 -13.07 1.23 -7.99
N PRO A 106 -13.63 0.69 -6.90
CA PRO A 106 -12.85 -0.14 -5.98
C PRO A 106 -12.30 -1.40 -6.67
N ARG A 107 -11.12 -1.83 -6.24
CA ARG A 107 -10.54 -3.10 -6.67
C ARG A 107 -10.08 -3.88 -5.45
N GLU A 108 -9.76 -5.15 -5.66
CA GLU A 108 -9.34 -6.02 -4.57
C GLU A 108 -7.90 -5.72 -4.17
N GLY A 109 -7.67 -5.64 -2.86
CA GLY A 109 -6.35 -5.46 -2.28
C GLY A 109 -5.92 -6.66 -1.47
N VAL A 110 -4.97 -6.44 -0.57
CA VAL A 110 -4.42 -7.49 0.28
C VAL A 110 -5.48 -7.97 1.27
N GLU A 111 -5.51 -9.29 1.53
CA GLU A 111 -6.40 -9.91 2.51
C GLU A 111 -7.90 -9.66 2.25
N GLY A 112 -8.27 -9.58 0.98
CA GLY A 112 -9.67 -9.42 0.60
C GLY A 112 -10.25 -8.04 0.84
N THR A 113 -9.41 -7.04 1.08
CA THR A 113 -9.86 -5.66 1.26
C THR A 113 -10.29 -5.07 -0.08
N ARG A 114 -11.06 -3.99 -0.03
CA ARG A 114 -11.40 -3.20 -1.22
C ARG A 114 -10.56 -1.93 -1.15
N ILE A 115 -9.93 -1.58 -2.25
CA ILE A 115 -9.00 -0.45 -2.27
C ILE A 115 -9.21 0.44 -3.48
N ALA A 116 -8.66 1.66 -3.39
CA ALA A 116 -8.53 2.55 -4.54
C ALA A 116 -7.36 3.49 -4.29
N PHE A 117 -6.60 3.77 -5.35
CA PHE A 117 -5.50 4.71 -5.27
C PHE A 117 -5.90 6.07 -5.80
N MET A 118 -5.49 7.12 -5.09
CA MET A 118 -5.61 8.49 -5.54
C MET A 118 -4.42 8.83 -6.41
N HIS A 119 -4.63 9.69 -7.42
CA HIS A 119 -3.51 10.08 -8.27
C HIS A 119 -2.57 11.01 -7.49
N PRO A 120 -1.25 10.79 -7.56
CA PRO A 120 -0.28 11.61 -6.81
C PRO A 120 -0.35 13.11 -7.10
N LYS A 121 -0.86 13.50 -8.27
CA LYS A 121 -1.03 14.92 -8.58
C LYS A 121 -2.03 15.61 -7.65
N SER A 122 -2.95 14.86 -7.08
CA SER A 122 -3.96 15.40 -6.18
C SER A 122 -3.56 15.34 -4.71
N THR A 123 -2.45 14.67 -4.39
CA THR A 123 -2.04 14.40 -3.01
C THR A 123 -0.61 14.87 -2.72
N GLY A 124 -0.13 15.88 -3.46
CA GLY A 124 1.20 16.42 -3.22
C GLY A 124 2.33 15.45 -3.55
N ARG A 125 2.09 14.58 -4.53
CA ARG A 125 3.03 13.57 -5.02
C ARG A 125 3.22 12.39 -4.06
N VAL A 126 2.33 12.23 -3.09
CA VAL A 126 2.32 11.05 -2.24
C VAL A 126 1.29 10.08 -2.81
N LEU A 127 1.67 8.85 -3.03
CA LEU A 127 0.71 7.84 -3.47
C LEU A 127 -0.15 7.45 -2.26
N VAL A 128 -1.44 7.77 -2.33
CA VAL A 128 -2.38 7.52 -1.25
C VAL A 128 -3.36 6.43 -1.66
N GLU A 129 -3.54 5.45 -0.79
CA GLU A 129 -4.47 4.36 -0.96
C GLU A 129 -5.60 4.51 0.05
N LEU A 130 -6.81 4.21 -0.38
CA LEU A 130 -7.97 4.13 0.51
C LEU A 130 -8.34 2.66 0.66
N VAL A 131 -8.61 2.22 1.89
CA VAL A 131 -8.82 0.81 2.20
C VAL A 131 -10.08 0.63 3.02
N GLU A 132 -10.90 -0.34 2.60
CA GLU A 132 -12.10 -0.74 3.31
C GLU A 132 -12.01 -2.25 3.58
N GLY A 133 -12.54 -2.70 4.72
CA GLY A 133 -12.58 -4.12 5.04
C GLY A 133 -11.81 -4.50 6.29
N GLU A 134 -11.43 -3.51 7.06
CA GLU A 134 -10.78 -3.71 8.35
C GLU A 134 -11.78 -3.70 9.51
#